data_bfc272467d812514cdaf6a5f40954791
#
_entry.id   bfc272467d812514cdaf6a5f40954791
#
_cell.length_a   1.000
_cell.length_b   1.000
_cell.length_c   1.000
_cell.angle_alpha   90.00
_cell.angle_beta   90.00
_cell.angle_gamma   90.00
#
_symmetry.space_group_name_H-M   'P 1'
#
loop_
_entity.id
_entity.type
_entity.pdbx_description
1 polymer ?
#
loop_
_entity_poly.entity_id
_entity_poly.type
_entity_poly.pdbx_seq_one_letter_code
_entity_poly.pdbx_strand_id
1 'polypeptide(L)'
;MERLIVLGTGNAQAIHCYNTCYAMQKGEEYFLVDAGGGNGILSQLDKAGIPLESIHNIFVTHAHNDHILGMVWMIRMIATSMNKGTYDGTLTIYCHEELVHTIKTLTKLTVGKKFYKHFDKRIVFHVIAHGDTIQILGDSFTFFDIGSTKEKQFGFTSVMENGLKVSFPGDEPYRESLYDFVKDSDWLLHEAFCVYGERDIFKPYEKHHSTVKDACELAEYLKIPNLVLWHTEDKNILHRQEKYIKEGKQYYTGTLYIPEDLDVLKL
;
A
#
# COMPACT_ATOMS: atom_id res chain seq x y z
N MET A 1 -4.20 -7.46 -12.97
CA MET A 1 -4.19 -8.03 -11.59
C MET A 1 -5.47 -8.82 -11.35
N GLU A 2 -5.45 -9.81 -10.46
CA GLU A 2 -6.60 -10.70 -10.28
C GLU A 2 -7.09 -10.71 -8.83
N ARG A 3 -6.17 -10.51 -7.90
CA ARG A 3 -6.42 -10.51 -6.46
C ARG A 3 -5.62 -9.42 -5.77
N LEU A 4 -6.23 -8.87 -4.73
CA LEU A 4 -5.59 -8.00 -3.76
C LEU A 4 -5.42 -8.80 -2.46
N ILE A 5 -4.18 -9.04 -2.04
CA ILE A 5 -3.84 -9.76 -0.82
C ILE A 5 -3.41 -8.73 0.20
N VAL A 6 -4.21 -8.56 1.25
CA VAL A 6 -3.98 -7.59 2.30
C VAL A 6 -2.98 -8.15 3.30
N LEU A 7 -1.77 -7.62 3.34
CA LEU A 7 -0.74 -8.10 4.26
C LEU A 7 -0.80 -7.40 5.62
N GLY A 8 -1.33 -6.20 5.66
CA GLY A 8 -1.52 -5.44 6.89
C GLY A 8 -2.55 -4.33 6.72
N THR A 9 -3.23 -3.98 7.80
CA THR A 9 -4.37 -3.05 7.82
C THR A 9 -4.24 -1.90 8.80
N GLY A 10 -3.20 -1.91 9.65
CA GLY A 10 -3.03 -0.95 10.74
C GLY A 10 -2.24 0.29 10.37
N ASN A 11 -2.47 1.37 11.11
CA ASN A 11 -1.67 2.59 11.08
C ASN A 11 -0.29 2.40 11.76
N ALA A 12 0.51 3.47 11.83
CA ALA A 12 1.85 3.46 12.42
C ALA A 12 1.93 2.96 13.88
N GLN A 13 0.88 3.08 14.66
CA GLN A 13 0.84 2.71 16.08
C GLN A 13 0.12 1.38 16.35
N ALA A 14 -0.31 0.68 15.32
CA ALA A 14 -0.98 -0.60 15.45
C ALA A 14 -0.03 -1.67 16.01
N ILE A 15 -0.53 -2.46 16.97
CA ILE A 15 0.19 -3.57 17.60
C ILE A 15 -0.57 -4.89 17.51
N HIS A 16 -1.86 -4.87 17.13
CA HIS A 16 -2.72 -6.05 17.02
C HIS A 16 -2.98 -6.47 15.57
N CYS A 17 -2.55 -5.67 14.61
CA CYS A 17 -2.50 -5.98 13.18
C CYS A 17 -1.19 -5.44 12.60
N TYR A 18 -0.81 -5.91 11.41
CA TYR A 18 0.39 -5.41 10.74
C TYR A 18 0.12 -4.05 10.08
N ASN A 19 1.18 -3.26 9.87
CA ASN A 19 1.05 -1.96 9.21
C ASN A 19 0.61 -2.11 7.75
N THR A 20 -0.13 -1.13 7.25
CA THR A 20 -0.75 -1.18 5.95
C THR A 20 0.24 -1.46 4.83
N CYS A 21 0.08 -2.60 4.21
CA CYS A 21 0.77 -3.02 2.99
C CYS A 21 -0.03 -4.14 2.33
N TYR A 22 0.14 -4.32 1.04
CA TYR A 22 -0.62 -5.31 0.28
C TYR A 22 0.12 -5.77 -0.97
N ALA A 23 -0.28 -6.91 -1.52
CA ALA A 23 0.21 -7.42 -2.78
C ALA A 23 -0.92 -7.54 -3.79
N MET A 24 -0.69 -7.09 -5.02
CA MET A 24 -1.57 -7.33 -6.16
C MET A 24 -0.98 -8.49 -6.98
N GLN A 25 -1.77 -9.56 -7.13
CA GLN A 25 -1.35 -10.79 -7.80
C GLN A 25 -1.80 -10.83 -9.25
N LYS A 26 -0.91 -11.29 -10.13
CA LYS A 26 -1.23 -11.67 -11.51
C LYS A 26 -0.52 -12.97 -11.86
N GLY A 27 -1.29 -14.06 -12.04
CA GLY A 27 -0.70 -15.39 -12.16
C GLY A 27 0.13 -15.74 -10.93
N GLU A 28 1.41 -16.07 -11.15
CA GLU A 28 2.36 -16.42 -10.09
C GLU A 28 3.24 -15.22 -9.64
N GLU A 29 3.01 -14.02 -10.18
CA GLU A 29 3.80 -12.82 -9.88
C GLU A 29 3.03 -11.84 -9.00
N TYR A 30 3.77 -11.06 -8.22
CA TYR A 30 3.21 -10.12 -7.26
C TYR A 30 3.82 -8.73 -7.41
N PHE A 31 2.96 -7.71 -7.39
CA PHE A 31 3.32 -6.32 -7.19
C PHE A 31 3.04 -5.95 -5.74
N LEU A 32 4.09 -5.73 -4.94
CA LEU A 32 3.97 -5.35 -3.54
C LEU A 32 3.87 -3.83 -3.41
N VAL A 33 2.96 -3.36 -2.58
CA VAL A 33 2.81 -1.94 -2.23
C VAL A 33 3.13 -1.77 -0.76
N ASP A 34 4.20 -1.04 -0.47
CA ASP A 34 4.83 -0.88 0.82
C ASP A 34 5.29 -2.21 1.48
N ALA A 35 5.97 -2.13 2.59
CA ALA A 35 6.49 -3.30 3.30
C ALA A 35 6.24 -3.26 4.81
N GLY A 36 5.44 -2.30 5.28
CA GLY A 36 5.14 -2.15 6.69
C GLY A 36 6.33 -1.70 7.55
N GLY A 37 6.17 -1.77 8.85
CA GLY A 37 7.07 -1.19 9.85
C GLY A 37 8.28 -2.05 10.26
N GLY A 38 8.52 -3.22 9.65
CA GLY A 38 9.67 -4.04 10.03
C GLY A 38 9.66 -5.47 9.50
N ASN A 39 10.31 -6.38 10.23
CA ASN A 39 10.44 -7.77 9.79
C ASN A 39 9.12 -8.56 9.77
N GLY A 40 8.07 -8.02 10.32
CA GLY A 40 6.72 -8.61 10.26
C GLY A 40 6.25 -8.89 8.84
N ILE A 41 6.71 -8.10 7.85
CA ILE A 41 6.43 -8.36 6.42
C ILE A 41 6.79 -9.79 6.00
N LEU A 42 7.91 -10.33 6.50
CA LEU A 42 8.35 -11.68 6.15
C LEU A 42 7.37 -12.74 6.68
N SER A 43 6.84 -12.52 7.89
CA SER A 43 5.80 -13.40 8.47
C SER A 43 4.47 -13.28 7.72
N GLN A 44 4.11 -12.07 7.28
CA GLN A 44 2.88 -11.85 6.52
C GLN A 44 2.95 -12.50 5.14
N LEU A 45 4.09 -12.39 4.44
CA LEU A 45 4.31 -13.05 3.16
C LEU A 45 4.28 -14.58 3.29
N ASP A 46 4.94 -15.14 4.32
CA ASP A 46 4.93 -16.58 4.59
C ASP A 46 3.51 -17.11 4.86
N LYS A 47 2.75 -16.44 5.73
CA LYS A 47 1.36 -16.79 6.02
C LYS A 47 0.43 -16.64 4.81
N ALA A 48 0.67 -15.64 3.97
CA ALA A 48 -0.07 -15.43 2.73
C ALA A 48 0.32 -16.42 1.62
N GLY A 49 1.37 -17.23 1.83
CA GLY A 49 1.88 -18.16 0.83
C GLY A 49 2.54 -17.45 -0.37
N ILE A 50 3.08 -16.26 -0.19
CA ILE A 50 3.74 -15.46 -1.24
C ILE A 50 5.24 -15.73 -1.20
N PRO A 51 5.81 -16.44 -2.19
CA PRO A 51 7.25 -16.65 -2.28
C PRO A 51 7.99 -15.33 -2.55
N LEU A 52 9.10 -15.10 -1.85
CA LEU A 52 9.95 -13.92 -2.11
C LEU A 52 10.46 -13.87 -3.55
N GLU A 53 10.68 -15.03 -4.14
CA GLU A 53 11.15 -15.20 -5.50
C GLU A 53 10.13 -14.76 -6.58
N SER A 54 8.86 -14.63 -6.20
CA SER A 54 7.76 -14.16 -7.07
C SER A 54 7.50 -12.65 -6.96
N ILE A 55 8.26 -11.92 -6.13
CA ILE A 55 8.13 -10.48 -5.95
C ILE A 55 9.27 -9.78 -6.71
N HIS A 56 8.97 -9.30 -7.93
CA HIS A 56 9.92 -8.57 -8.77
C HIS A 56 9.65 -7.07 -8.83
N ASN A 57 8.51 -6.64 -8.31
CA ASN A 57 8.04 -5.26 -8.39
C ASN A 57 7.54 -4.81 -7.02
N ILE A 58 8.11 -3.75 -6.47
CA ILE A 58 7.70 -3.14 -5.20
C ILE A 58 7.50 -1.65 -5.42
N PHE A 59 6.36 -1.11 -5.03
CA PHE A 59 6.12 0.32 -4.94
C PHE A 59 6.22 0.76 -3.48
N VAL A 60 6.96 1.83 -3.22
CA VAL A 60 7.07 2.45 -1.90
C VAL A 60 6.46 3.84 -1.99
N THR A 61 5.44 4.09 -1.18
CA THR A 61 4.61 5.29 -1.24
C THR A 61 5.31 6.51 -0.65
N HIS A 62 5.90 6.37 0.55
CA HIS A 62 6.54 7.45 1.29
C HIS A 62 7.48 6.93 2.41
N ALA A 63 8.10 7.85 3.17
CA ALA A 63 9.17 7.53 4.11
C ALA A 63 8.73 7.29 5.56
N HIS A 64 7.43 7.25 5.87
CA HIS A 64 6.99 6.92 7.24
C HIS A 64 7.41 5.51 7.62
N ASN A 65 7.73 5.32 8.90
CA ASN A 65 8.32 4.10 9.42
C ASN A 65 7.44 2.84 9.22
N ASP A 66 6.14 3.01 9.25
CA ASP A 66 5.14 1.95 9.05
C ASP A 66 4.95 1.52 7.57
N HIS A 67 5.59 2.19 6.64
CA HIS A 67 5.60 1.86 5.21
C HIS A 67 6.98 1.38 4.72
N ILE A 68 8.07 2.03 5.19
CA ILE A 68 9.39 1.87 4.60
C ILE A 68 10.31 0.89 5.35
N LEU A 69 10.17 0.71 6.68
CA LEU A 69 11.16 -0.05 7.44
C LEU A 69 11.22 -1.53 7.06
N GLY A 70 10.09 -2.11 6.63
CA GLY A 70 10.05 -3.47 6.08
C GLY A 70 10.89 -3.64 4.81
N MET A 71 11.13 -2.56 4.03
CA MET A 71 11.97 -2.61 2.83
C MET A 71 13.40 -3.06 3.11
N VAL A 72 13.97 -2.74 4.27
CA VAL A 72 15.30 -3.22 4.67
C VAL A 72 15.32 -4.75 4.74
N TRP A 73 14.25 -5.34 5.23
CA TRP A 73 14.10 -6.80 5.34
C TRP A 73 13.84 -7.43 3.98
N MET A 74 12.99 -6.84 3.15
CA MET A 74 12.74 -7.28 1.79
C MET A 74 14.04 -7.30 0.97
N ILE A 75 14.79 -6.20 0.97
CA ILE A 75 16.08 -6.09 0.27
C ILE A 75 17.08 -7.13 0.81
N ARG A 76 17.18 -7.29 2.14
CA ARG A 76 18.08 -8.28 2.76
C ARG A 76 17.76 -9.70 2.32
N MET A 77 16.49 -10.08 2.34
CA MET A 77 16.06 -11.46 2.03
C MET A 77 16.17 -11.74 0.53
N ILE A 78 15.71 -10.84 -0.33
CA ILE A 78 15.84 -10.98 -1.79
C ILE A 78 17.32 -11.03 -2.20
N ALA A 79 18.17 -10.14 -1.65
CA ALA A 79 19.60 -10.18 -1.89
C ALA A 79 20.26 -11.48 -1.36
N THR A 80 19.70 -12.09 -0.31
CA THR A 80 20.15 -13.41 0.16
C THR A 80 19.83 -14.49 -0.88
N SER A 81 18.62 -14.51 -1.40
CA SER A 81 18.21 -15.45 -2.46
C SER A 81 18.99 -15.19 -3.77
N MET A 82 19.27 -13.93 -4.12
CA MET A 82 20.18 -13.58 -5.23
C MET A 82 21.60 -14.14 -5.03
N ASN A 83 22.14 -14.06 -3.80
CA ASN A 83 23.47 -14.60 -3.48
C ASN A 83 23.52 -16.14 -3.52
N LYS A 84 22.40 -16.80 -3.23
CA LYS A 84 22.25 -18.26 -3.30
C LYS A 84 21.93 -18.75 -4.72
N GLY A 85 21.58 -17.88 -5.64
CA GLY A 85 21.14 -18.23 -6.99
C GLY A 85 19.72 -18.79 -7.08
N THR A 86 18.87 -18.53 -6.05
CA THR A 86 17.46 -18.95 -6.02
C THR A 86 16.47 -17.85 -6.42
N TYR A 87 16.94 -16.61 -6.58
CA TYR A 87 16.14 -15.51 -7.09
C TYR A 87 16.62 -15.15 -8.48
N ASP A 88 15.78 -15.33 -9.48
CA ASP A 88 16.08 -15.00 -10.86
C ASP A 88 15.66 -13.55 -11.20
N GLY A 89 16.31 -12.95 -12.20
CA GLY A 89 15.97 -11.61 -12.69
C GLY A 89 16.33 -10.47 -11.74
N THR A 90 15.54 -9.43 -11.77
CA THR A 90 15.77 -8.13 -11.13
C THR A 90 14.60 -7.76 -10.22
N LEU A 91 14.89 -7.20 -9.05
CA LEU A 91 13.90 -6.50 -8.23
C LEU A 91 13.87 -5.03 -8.68
N THR A 92 12.70 -4.55 -9.08
CA THR A 92 12.45 -3.13 -9.38
C THR A 92 11.68 -2.49 -8.22
N ILE A 93 12.23 -1.41 -7.67
CA ILE A 93 11.60 -0.62 -6.60
C ILE A 93 11.16 0.71 -7.23
N TYR A 94 9.86 0.92 -7.33
CA TYR A 94 9.26 2.16 -7.81
C TYR A 94 9.06 3.11 -6.63
N CYS A 95 9.59 4.32 -6.72
CA CYS A 95 9.42 5.34 -5.68
C CYS A 95 9.85 6.72 -6.21
N HIS A 96 9.46 7.79 -5.55
CA HIS A 96 9.97 9.13 -5.88
C HIS A 96 11.47 9.28 -5.51
N GLU A 97 12.13 10.27 -6.08
CA GLU A 97 13.60 10.42 -6.02
C GLU A 97 14.16 10.44 -4.59
N GLU A 98 13.51 11.15 -3.68
CA GLU A 98 13.97 11.29 -2.29
C GLU A 98 13.99 9.94 -1.54
N LEU A 99 13.01 9.05 -1.82
CA LEU A 99 12.95 7.71 -1.24
C LEU A 99 14.11 6.81 -1.69
N VAL A 100 14.64 6.98 -2.90
CA VAL A 100 15.81 6.21 -3.36
C VAL A 100 16.96 6.41 -2.40
N HIS A 101 17.24 7.66 -2.01
CA HIS A 101 18.30 7.98 -1.07
C HIS A 101 18.02 7.39 0.32
N THR A 102 16.80 7.54 0.81
CA THR A 102 16.37 7.07 2.12
C THR A 102 16.49 5.54 2.23
N ILE A 103 15.92 4.78 1.27
CA ILE A 103 15.97 3.32 1.26
C ILE A 103 17.42 2.82 1.16
N LYS A 104 18.22 3.39 0.25
CA LYS A 104 19.64 3.03 0.11
C LYS A 104 20.43 3.33 1.40
N THR A 105 20.18 4.45 2.05
CA THR A 105 20.85 4.83 3.31
C THR A 105 20.47 3.90 4.44
N LEU A 106 19.18 3.69 4.72
CA LEU A 106 18.70 2.76 5.74
C LEU A 106 19.29 1.36 5.55
N THR A 107 19.27 0.87 4.31
CA THR A 107 19.83 -0.45 4.00
C THR A 107 21.34 -0.49 4.25
N LYS A 108 22.12 0.50 3.77
CA LYS A 108 23.58 0.52 3.95
C LYS A 108 24.01 0.62 5.42
N LEU A 109 23.24 1.32 6.25
CA LEU A 109 23.50 1.47 7.68
C LEU A 109 23.18 0.20 8.49
N THR A 110 22.26 -0.63 8.00
CA THR A 110 21.68 -1.74 8.79
C THR A 110 22.08 -3.12 8.29
N VAL A 111 22.49 -3.26 7.02
CA VAL A 111 22.88 -4.55 6.45
C VAL A 111 24.31 -4.51 5.86
N GLY A 112 24.95 -5.67 5.78
CA GLY A 112 26.31 -5.78 5.27
C GLY A 112 26.41 -5.60 3.75
N LYS A 113 27.62 -5.18 3.26
CA LYS A 113 27.92 -4.92 1.84
C LYS A 113 27.51 -6.07 0.90
N LYS A 114 27.55 -7.32 1.36
CA LYS A 114 27.17 -8.50 0.56
C LYS A 114 25.71 -8.49 0.10
N PHE A 115 24.83 -7.67 0.70
CA PHE A 115 23.44 -7.52 0.31
C PHE A 115 23.25 -6.32 -0.62
N TYR A 116 23.70 -5.13 -0.22
CA TYR A 116 23.53 -3.93 -1.03
C TYR A 116 24.51 -3.80 -2.22
N LYS A 117 25.42 -4.78 -2.42
CA LYS A 117 26.21 -4.89 -3.66
C LYS A 117 25.37 -5.10 -4.92
N HIS A 118 24.08 -5.52 -4.73
CA HIS A 118 23.12 -5.70 -5.82
C HIS A 118 22.43 -4.41 -6.24
N PHE A 119 22.60 -3.30 -5.50
CA PHE A 119 22.06 -2.01 -5.90
C PHE A 119 22.59 -1.56 -7.26
N ASP A 120 21.70 -0.99 -8.05
CA ASP A 120 21.94 -0.49 -9.41
C ASP A 120 22.41 -1.61 -10.38
N LYS A 121 22.19 -2.87 -10.02
CA LYS A 121 22.48 -4.07 -10.85
C LYS A 121 21.26 -4.97 -10.97
N ARG A 122 20.93 -5.67 -9.87
CA ARG A 122 19.79 -6.58 -9.75
C ARG A 122 18.70 -6.05 -8.81
N ILE A 123 19.00 -5.04 -8.01
CA ILE A 123 18.03 -4.26 -7.25
C ILE A 123 18.07 -2.85 -7.83
N VAL A 124 17.07 -2.53 -8.64
CA VAL A 124 17.01 -1.31 -9.42
C VAL A 124 15.93 -0.39 -8.85
N PHE A 125 16.24 0.89 -8.74
CA PHE A 125 15.28 1.92 -8.36
C PHE A 125 14.76 2.60 -9.62
N HIS A 126 13.47 2.53 -9.83
CA HIS A 126 12.77 3.25 -10.88
C HIS A 126 12.14 4.50 -10.27
N VAL A 127 12.76 5.65 -10.53
CA VAL A 127 12.22 6.94 -10.04
C VAL A 127 10.96 7.27 -10.82
N ILE A 128 9.90 7.54 -10.08
CA ILE A 128 8.60 7.96 -10.62
C ILE A 128 8.35 9.44 -10.35
N ALA A 129 7.71 10.12 -11.30
CA ALA A 129 7.23 11.48 -11.20
C ALA A 129 5.68 11.54 -11.27
N HIS A 130 5.13 12.69 -10.89
CA HIS A 130 3.68 12.92 -10.97
C HIS A 130 3.19 12.80 -12.42
N GLY A 131 2.24 11.90 -12.65
CA GLY A 131 1.65 11.62 -13.96
C GLY A 131 2.36 10.54 -14.77
N ASP A 132 3.48 9.98 -14.28
CA ASP A 132 4.17 8.89 -14.97
C ASP A 132 3.30 7.65 -15.07
N THR A 133 3.24 7.07 -16.26
CA THR A 133 2.51 5.83 -16.54
C THR A 133 3.48 4.72 -16.93
N ILE A 134 3.44 3.61 -16.21
CA ILE A 134 4.36 2.47 -16.35
C ILE A 134 3.57 1.17 -16.46
N GLN A 135 4.04 0.27 -17.32
CA GLN A 135 3.49 -1.09 -17.39
C GLN A 135 4.15 -1.97 -16.33
N ILE A 136 3.33 -2.55 -15.44
CA ILE A 136 3.78 -3.48 -14.40
C ILE A 136 2.92 -4.74 -14.49
N LEU A 137 3.54 -5.88 -14.72
CA LEU A 137 2.86 -7.16 -14.91
C LEU A 137 1.73 -7.11 -15.99
N GLY A 138 1.93 -6.28 -17.03
CA GLY A 138 0.99 -6.12 -18.14
C GLY A 138 -0.18 -5.16 -17.86
N ASP A 139 -0.31 -4.62 -16.64
CA ASP A 139 -1.30 -3.61 -16.30
C ASP A 139 -0.67 -2.22 -16.30
N SER A 140 -1.45 -1.17 -16.62
CA SER A 140 -0.98 0.21 -16.71
C SER A 140 -1.13 0.91 -15.37
N PHE A 141 -0.02 1.39 -14.79
CA PHE A 141 -0.01 2.13 -13.52
C PHE A 141 0.35 3.59 -13.78
N THR A 142 -0.52 4.51 -13.40
CA THR A 142 -0.26 5.96 -13.40
C THR A 142 -0.01 6.42 -11.96
N PHE A 143 1.20 6.88 -11.68
CA PHE A 143 1.61 7.35 -10.37
C PHE A 143 1.40 8.85 -10.23
N PHE A 144 1.02 9.31 -9.04
CA PHE A 144 0.80 10.73 -8.78
C PHE A 144 1.22 11.12 -7.36
N ASP A 145 1.77 12.32 -7.25
CA ASP A 145 2.02 12.98 -5.97
C ASP A 145 0.67 13.39 -5.37
N ILE A 146 0.39 12.97 -4.15
CA ILE A 146 -0.88 13.28 -3.48
C ILE A 146 -0.93 14.70 -2.91
N GLY A 147 0.18 15.44 -2.97
CA GLY A 147 0.29 16.79 -2.43
C GLY A 147 0.33 16.84 -0.90
N SER A 148 0.85 15.79 -0.26
CA SER A 148 1.01 15.76 1.20
C SER A 148 1.84 16.95 1.70
N THR A 149 1.48 17.47 2.87
CA THR A 149 2.18 18.56 3.55
C THR A 149 3.10 18.09 4.67
N LYS A 150 3.08 16.78 4.97
CA LYS A 150 3.95 16.17 6.00
C LYS A 150 5.22 15.60 5.37
N GLU A 151 5.02 14.63 4.50
CA GLU A 151 6.08 13.85 3.85
C GLU A 151 5.63 13.59 2.41
N LYS A 152 6.53 13.79 1.45
CA LYS A 152 6.22 13.56 0.04
C LYS A 152 5.73 12.13 -0.16
N GLN A 153 4.53 12.00 -0.70
CA GLN A 153 3.82 10.74 -0.84
C GLN A 153 3.22 10.60 -2.22
N PHE A 154 3.30 9.39 -2.76
CA PHE A 154 2.70 9.03 -4.03
C PHE A 154 1.60 7.99 -3.84
N GLY A 155 0.54 8.16 -4.61
CA GLY A 155 -0.48 7.16 -4.88
C GLY A 155 -0.40 6.67 -6.32
N PHE A 156 -1.32 5.83 -6.72
CA PHE A 156 -1.46 5.38 -8.10
C PHE A 156 -2.90 5.09 -8.50
N THR A 157 -3.13 5.07 -9.79
CA THR A 157 -4.28 4.43 -10.44
C THR A 157 -3.76 3.36 -11.39
N SER A 158 -4.31 2.16 -11.31
CA SER A 158 -4.01 1.10 -12.27
C SER A 158 -5.21 0.79 -13.16
N VAL A 159 -4.96 0.58 -14.44
CA VAL A 159 -5.94 0.06 -15.40
C VAL A 159 -5.46 -1.31 -15.83
N MET A 160 -6.25 -2.31 -15.52
CA MET A 160 -5.95 -3.72 -15.81
C MET A 160 -6.26 -4.05 -17.27
N GLU A 161 -5.71 -5.16 -17.79
CA GLU A 161 -5.95 -5.63 -19.16
C GLU A 161 -7.45 -5.82 -19.49
N ASN A 162 -8.27 -6.18 -18.50
CA ASN A 162 -9.72 -6.31 -18.64
C ASN A 162 -10.48 -4.98 -18.55
N GLY A 163 -9.77 -3.85 -18.41
CA GLY A 163 -10.33 -2.51 -18.29
C GLY A 163 -10.70 -2.09 -16.86
N LEU A 164 -10.59 -2.98 -15.87
CA LEU A 164 -10.91 -2.67 -14.47
C LEU A 164 -9.91 -1.64 -13.91
N LYS A 165 -10.42 -0.59 -13.26
CA LYS A 165 -9.64 0.51 -12.71
C LYS A 165 -9.59 0.46 -11.18
N VAL A 166 -8.40 0.45 -10.62
CA VAL A 166 -8.15 0.46 -9.17
C VAL A 166 -7.34 1.70 -8.80
N SER A 167 -7.81 2.49 -7.86
CA SER A 167 -7.10 3.68 -7.37
C SER A 167 -6.75 3.57 -5.89
N PHE A 168 -5.51 3.96 -5.58
CA PHE A 168 -4.97 4.10 -4.23
C PHE A 168 -4.42 5.53 -4.08
N PRO A 169 -5.17 6.46 -3.45
CA PRO A 169 -4.77 7.87 -3.30
C PRO A 169 -3.84 8.14 -2.11
N GLY A 170 -3.24 7.09 -1.53
CA GLY A 170 -2.32 7.23 -0.40
C GLY A 170 -2.97 6.98 0.96
N ASP A 171 -2.27 7.35 2.04
CA ASP A 171 -2.71 7.21 3.44
C ASP A 171 -3.04 8.54 4.13
N GLU A 172 -3.39 9.54 3.34
CA GLU A 172 -3.93 10.83 3.79
C GLU A 172 -5.33 11.10 3.19
N PRO A 173 -6.08 12.06 3.74
CA PRO A 173 -7.36 12.47 3.17
C PRO A 173 -7.24 12.84 1.69
N TYR A 174 -8.20 12.37 0.90
CA TYR A 174 -8.30 12.69 -0.51
C TYR A 174 -8.29 14.21 -0.77
N ARG A 175 -7.65 14.61 -1.87
CA ARG A 175 -7.62 15.99 -2.36
C ARG A 175 -8.26 16.07 -3.74
N GLU A 176 -9.05 17.10 -3.97
CA GLU A 176 -9.75 17.32 -5.24
C GLU A 176 -8.80 17.41 -6.45
N SER A 177 -7.54 17.81 -6.23
CA SER A 177 -6.50 17.79 -7.27
C SER A 177 -6.23 16.41 -7.86
N LEU A 178 -6.67 15.33 -7.18
CA LEU A 178 -6.51 13.95 -7.62
C LEU A 178 -7.73 13.44 -8.42
N TYR A 179 -8.75 14.28 -8.62
CA TYR A 179 -10.00 13.88 -9.26
C TYR A 179 -9.79 13.18 -10.60
N ASP A 180 -8.99 13.75 -11.49
CA ASP A 180 -8.76 13.18 -12.82
C ASP A 180 -8.06 11.82 -12.81
N PHE A 181 -7.29 11.51 -11.76
CA PHE A 181 -6.68 10.19 -11.56
C PHE A 181 -7.68 9.17 -11.01
N VAL A 182 -8.49 9.58 -10.03
CA VAL A 182 -9.33 8.66 -9.22
C VAL A 182 -10.73 8.47 -9.79
N LYS A 183 -11.29 9.46 -10.52
CA LYS A 183 -12.63 9.35 -11.12
C LYS A 183 -12.78 8.07 -11.97
N ASP A 184 -13.98 7.55 -12.06
CA ASP A 184 -14.34 6.37 -12.86
C ASP A 184 -13.58 5.10 -12.42
N SER A 185 -13.13 5.03 -11.16
CA SER A 185 -12.52 3.81 -10.62
C SER A 185 -13.59 2.78 -10.26
N ASP A 186 -13.29 1.51 -10.50
CA ASP A 186 -14.11 0.37 -10.04
C ASP A 186 -13.83 0.04 -8.58
N TRP A 187 -12.59 0.31 -8.13
CA TRP A 187 -12.13 0.09 -6.77
C TRP A 187 -11.38 1.31 -6.23
N LEU A 188 -11.74 1.74 -5.03
CA LEU A 188 -10.99 2.73 -4.26
C LEU A 188 -10.42 2.07 -3.02
N LEU A 189 -9.09 2.13 -2.89
CA LEU A 189 -8.34 1.66 -1.71
C LEU A 189 -8.01 2.90 -0.88
N HIS A 190 -8.71 3.13 0.24
CA HIS A 190 -8.61 4.38 0.99
C HIS A 190 -8.28 4.15 2.46
N GLU A 191 -7.59 5.11 3.07
CA GLU A 191 -7.38 5.11 4.51
C GLU A 191 -8.64 5.52 5.25
N ALA A 192 -8.87 4.94 6.44
CA ALA A 192 -9.91 5.36 7.35
C ALA A 192 -9.48 5.05 8.79
N PHE A 193 -8.90 6.05 9.46
CA PHE A 193 -8.25 5.87 10.74
C PHE A 193 -9.19 5.31 11.84
N CYS A 194 -10.41 5.85 11.92
CA CYS A 194 -11.43 5.43 12.87
C CYS A 194 -12.85 5.75 12.37
N VAL A 195 -13.87 5.26 13.05
CA VAL A 195 -15.24 5.71 12.84
C VAL A 195 -15.39 7.19 13.25
N TYR A 196 -16.20 7.96 12.53
CA TYR A 196 -16.46 9.38 12.82
C TYR A 196 -16.98 9.60 14.25
N GLY A 197 -17.80 8.66 14.75
CA GLY A 197 -18.33 8.71 16.12
C GLY A 197 -17.23 8.69 17.22
N GLU A 198 -16.03 8.21 16.90
CA GLU A 198 -14.89 8.13 17.83
C GLU A 198 -13.77 9.15 17.51
N ARG A 199 -14.01 10.11 16.60
CA ARG A 199 -13.02 11.11 16.15
C ARG A 199 -12.43 11.95 17.30
N ASP A 200 -13.22 12.21 18.34
CA ASP A 200 -12.76 12.98 19.50
C ASP A 200 -11.82 12.19 20.41
N ILE A 201 -11.84 10.86 20.32
CA ILE A 201 -10.94 9.93 21.02
C ILE A 201 -9.65 9.77 20.25
N PHE A 202 -9.74 9.47 18.95
CA PHE A 202 -8.61 9.09 18.12
C PHE A 202 -7.93 10.27 17.41
N LYS A 203 -8.62 11.42 17.31
CA LYS A 203 -8.10 12.66 16.70
C LYS A 203 -7.53 12.46 15.28
N PRO A 204 -8.30 11.84 14.34
CA PRO A 204 -7.80 11.55 13.00
C PRO A 204 -7.37 12.82 12.26
N TYR A 205 -8.13 13.89 12.33
CA TYR A 205 -7.85 15.13 11.61
C TYR A 205 -6.57 15.84 12.08
N GLU A 206 -6.25 15.77 13.38
CA GLU A 206 -4.98 16.28 13.92
C GLU A 206 -3.79 15.46 13.42
N LYS A 207 -4.02 14.22 13.03
CA LYS A 207 -3.03 13.28 12.45
C LYS A 207 -3.04 13.28 10.93
N HIS A 208 -3.88 14.10 10.29
CA HIS A 208 -4.10 14.17 8.85
C HIS A 208 -4.61 12.85 8.27
N HIS A 209 -5.62 12.27 8.91
CA HIS A 209 -6.32 11.06 8.44
C HIS A 209 -7.82 11.30 8.34
N SER A 210 -8.46 10.50 7.49
CA SER A 210 -9.91 10.46 7.33
C SER A 210 -10.57 9.57 8.39
N THR A 211 -11.88 9.75 8.54
CA THR A 211 -12.75 8.79 9.22
C THR A 211 -13.44 7.88 8.18
N VAL A 212 -14.13 6.83 8.67
CA VAL A 212 -14.99 5.99 7.83
C VAL A 212 -16.02 6.81 7.08
N LYS A 213 -16.63 7.80 7.75
CA LYS A 213 -17.60 8.73 7.12
C LYS A 213 -16.97 9.46 5.95
N ASP A 214 -15.81 10.09 6.14
CA ASP A 214 -15.14 10.89 5.10
C ASP A 214 -14.83 10.05 3.86
N ALA A 215 -14.26 8.84 4.07
CA ALA A 215 -13.93 7.93 2.97
C ALA A 215 -15.18 7.40 2.25
N CYS A 216 -16.26 7.11 2.99
CA CYS A 216 -17.53 6.67 2.43
C CYS A 216 -18.25 7.77 1.64
N GLU A 217 -18.30 9.00 2.16
CA GLU A 217 -18.86 10.16 1.45
C GLU A 217 -18.06 10.45 0.16
N LEU A 218 -16.75 10.30 0.18
CA LEU A 218 -15.91 10.42 -1.01
C LEU A 218 -16.27 9.36 -2.06
N ALA A 219 -16.35 8.09 -1.67
CA ALA A 219 -16.64 6.99 -2.59
C ALA A 219 -18.07 7.16 -3.21
N GLU A 220 -19.03 7.62 -2.43
CA GLU A 220 -20.38 7.93 -2.90
C GLU A 220 -20.37 9.11 -3.89
N TYR A 221 -19.66 10.18 -3.57
CA TYR A 221 -19.49 11.36 -4.44
C TYR A 221 -18.88 10.99 -5.80
N LEU A 222 -17.81 10.17 -5.77
CA LEU A 222 -17.13 9.70 -6.97
C LEU A 222 -17.87 8.55 -7.68
N LYS A 223 -18.96 8.04 -7.10
CA LYS A 223 -19.76 6.90 -7.62
C LYS A 223 -18.94 5.63 -7.82
N ILE A 224 -17.99 5.39 -6.95
CA ILE A 224 -17.12 4.21 -7.01
C ILE A 224 -17.88 3.00 -6.47
N PRO A 225 -17.94 1.87 -7.18
CA PRO A 225 -18.75 0.73 -6.76
C PRO A 225 -18.17 -0.09 -5.61
N ASN A 226 -16.83 -0.11 -5.44
CA ASN A 226 -16.15 -0.91 -4.41
C ASN A 226 -15.16 -0.06 -3.62
N LEU A 227 -15.35 0.02 -2.30
CA LEU A 227 -14.49 0.75 -1.38
C LEU A 227 -13.82 -0.20 -0.39
N VAL A 228 -12.49 -0.16 -0.30
CA VAL A 228 -11.70 -0.88 0.71
C VAL A 228 -11.17 0.14 1.70
N LEU A 229 -11.41 -0.09 3.00
CA LEU A 229 -10.90 0.77 4.07
C LEU A 229 -9.88 0.03 4.93
N TRP A 230 -8.74 0.66 5.11
CA TRP A 230 -7.63 0.20 5.94
C TRP A 230 -6.88 1.37 6.61
N HIS A 231 -5.63 1.17 7.04
CA HIS A 231 -4.83 2.16 7.79
C HIS A 231 -5.53 2.62 9.07
N THR A 232 -6.08 1.63 9.79
CA THR A 232 -7.01 1.86 10.89
C THR A 232 -6.31 1.91 12.24
N GLU A 233 -6.98 2.48 13.25
CA GLU A 233 -6.66 2.20 14.65
C GLU A 233 -6.91 0.72 14.97
N ASP A 234 -6.26 0.20 16.01
CA ASP A 234 -6.35 -1.22 16.39
C ASP A 234 -6.88 -1.48 17.81
N LYS A 235 -7.29 -0.45 18.54
CA LYS A 235 -7.86 -0.62 19.89
C LYS A 235 -9.20 -1.34 19.87
N ASN A 236 -9.95 -1.20 18.76
CA ASN A 236 -11.23 -1.85 18.54
C ASN A 236 -11.14 -3.01 17.55
N ILE A 237 -9.97 -3.62 17.38
CA ILE A 237 -9.72 -4.60 16.31
C ILE A 237 -10.78 -5.71 16.23
N LEU A 238 -11.25 -6.23 17.36
CA LEU A 238 -12.25 -7.31 17.42
C LEU A 238 -13.65 -6.90 16.94
N HIS A 239 -13.96 -5.60 16.94
CA HIS A 239 -15.25 -5.05 16.55
C HIS A 239 -15.13 -4.05 15.39
N ARG A 240 -13.92 -3.90 14.83
CA ARG A 240 -13.61 -2.94 13.78
C ARG A 240 -14.54 -3.11 12.57
N GLN A 241 -14.62 -4.33 12.05
CA GLN A 241 -15.42 -4.62 10.86
C GLN A 241 -16.89 -4.25 11.07
N GLU A 242 -17.49 -4.67 12.21
CA GLU A 242 -18.89 -4.38 12.53
C GLU A 242 -19.14 -2.86 12.65
N LYS A 243 -18.27 -2.14 13.39
CA LYS A 243 -18.38 -0.68 13.59
C LYS A 243 -18.24 0.08 12.28
N TYR A 244 -17.23 -0.26 11.47
CA TYR A 244 -16.96 0.43 10.22
C TYR A 244 -18.07 0.19 9.19
N ILE A 245 -18.55 -1.04 9.05
CA ILE A 245 -19.68 -1.36 8.16
C ILE A 245 -20.95 -0.66 8.61
N LYS A 246 -21.25 -0.66 9.92
CA LYS A 246 -22.45 -0.02 10.48
C LYS A 246 -22.45 1.51 10.22
N GLU A 247 -21.30 2.17 10.37
CA GLU A 247 -21.19 3.59 10.09
C GLU A 247 -21.17 3.85 8.57
N GLY A 248 -20.34 3.14 7.83
CA GLY A 248 -20.14 3.36 6.41
C GLY A 248 -21.41 3.23 5.57
N LYS A 249 -22.28 2.26 5.90
CA LYS A 249 -23.58 2.08 5.25
C LYS A 249 -24.56 3.24 5.40
N GLN A 250 -24.27 4.23 6.26
CA GLN A 250 -25.07 5.44 6.38
C GLN A 250 -24.70 6.47 5.31
N TYR A 251 -23.51 6.35 4.71
CA TYR A 251 -22.92 7.34 3.81
C TYR A 251 -22.55 6.78 2.44
N TYR A 252 -22.56 5.46 2.27
CA TYR A 252 -22.13 4.82 1.04
C TYR A 252 -23.04 3.65 0.66
N THR A 253 -23.48 3.65 -0.59
CA THR A 253 -24.43 2.67 -1.14
C THR A 253 -23.76 1.51 -1.88
N GLY A 254 -22.48 1.66 -2.25
CA GLY A 254 -21.70 0.62 -2.91
C GLY A 254 -21.22 -0.49 -1.98
N THR A 255 -20.32 -1.31 -2.46
CA THR A 255 -19.76 -2.43 -1.68
C THR A 255 -18.61 -1.95 -0.82
N LEU A 256 -18.74 -2.10 0.51
CA LEU A 256 -17.75 -1.68 1.49
C LEU A 256 -17.01 -2.90 2.05
N TYR A 257 -15.69 -2.89 1.92
CA TYR A 257 -14.77 -3.91 2.44
C TYR A 257 -13.94 -3.35 3.59
N ILE A 258 -13.94 -4.05 4.73
CA ILE A 258 -13.09 -3.76 5.89
C ILE A 258 -12.24 -5.00 6.14
N PRO A 259 -11.11 -5.16 5.44
CA PRO A 259 -10.34 -6.38 5.53
C PRO A 259 -9.61 -6.52 6.87
N GLU A 260 -9.32 -7.76 7.19
CA GLU A 260 -8.32 -8.13 8.18
C GLU A 260 -6.98 -8.43 7.49
N ASP A 261 -5.91 -8.54 8.30
CA ASP A 261 -4.62 -8.99 7.79
C ASP A 261 -4.77 -10.39 7.17
N LEU A 262 -4.19 -10.59 6.01
CA LEU A 262 -4.21 -11.82 5.18
C LEU A 262 -5.50 -12.07 4.41
N ASP A 263 -6.48 -11.17 4.48
CA ASP A 263 -7.65 -11.26 3.60
C ASP A 263 -7.27 -11.15 2.12
N VAL A 264 -8.03 -11.86 1.29
CA VAL A 264 -7.86 -11.87 -0.17
C VAL A 264 -9.13 -11.35 -0.83
N LEU A 265 -9.03 -10.23 -1.51
CA LEU A 265 -10.12 -9.66 -2.30
C LEU A 265 -9.91 -10.03 -3.77
N LYS A 266 -10.96 -10.51 -4.41
CA LYS A 266 -10.96 -10.77 -5.85
C LYS A 266 -11.37 -9.48 -6.57
N LEU A 267 -10.50 -8.99 -7.41
CA LEU A 267 -10.72 -7.78 -8.21
C LEU A 267 -11.55 -8.05 -9.47
#